data_d7788314cbb79ebf8d7411df181b87bb
#
_entry.id   d7788314cbb79ebf8d7411df181b87bb
#
_cell.length_a   1.000
_cell.length_b   1.000
_cell.length_c   1.000
_cell.angle_alpha   90.00
_cell.angle_beta   90.00
_cell.angle_gamma   90.00
#
_symmetry.space_group_name_H-M   'P 1'
#
loop_
_entity.id
_entity.type
_entity.pdbx_description
1 polymer ?
#
loop_
_entity_poly.entity_id
_entity_poly.type
_entity_poly.pdbx_seq_one_letter_code
_entity_poly.pdbx_strand_id
1 'polypeptide(L)'
;MAVASRVDAALTAVPRERFLPPGQRRHRRRDAPLPIGHGQTNSQPTTVRQMLELLDVQPGDRVLDVGSGSGWTTVLLAWLTGAQGSVVGVERVPDLVAFGSANVRAAGMPWAHVREALPGRFGAPSQAPFERILVSAQAPELPLDLVSQLAPGGVLVVPVAGRMLRVTASTDDTGGPAVEEHGWYRFVPLVADPPDEPQVD
;
A
#
# COMPACT_ATOMS: atom_id res chain seq x y z
N MET A 1 -8.72 -11.64 -18.14
CA MET A 1 -7.59 -10.74 -18.53
C MET A 1 -6.36 -11.14 -17.72
N ALA A 2 -5.17 -11.11 -18.33
CA ALA A 2 -3.92 -11.35 -17.58
C ALA A 2 -3.69 -10.25 -16.52
N VAL A 3 -2.96 -10.56 -15.43
CA VAL A 3 -2.67 -9.60 -14.33
C VAL A 3 -2.05 -8.32 -14.87
N ALA A 4 -0.99 -8.42 -15.70
CA ALA A 4 -0.31 -7.26 -16.28
C ALA A 4 -1.27 -6.35 -17.07
N SER A 5 -2.21 -6.90 -17.84
CA SER A 5 -3.18 -6.09 -18.60
C SER A 5 -4.21 -5.39 -17.71
N ARG A 6 -4.54 -5.95 -16.52
CA ARG A 6 -5.41 -5.29 -15.55
C ARG A 6 -4.69 -4.16 -14.83
N VAL A 7 -3.42 -4.35 -14.48
CA VAL A 7 -2.58 -3.32 -13.88
C VAL A 7 -2.36 -2.16 -14.84
N ASP A 8 -2.13 -2.43 -16.14
CA ASP A 8 -2.02 -1.39 -17.18
C ASP A 8 -3.30 -0.58 -17.33
N ALA A 9 -4.45 -1.25 -17.31
CA ALA A 9 -5.74 -0.60 -17.38
C ALA A 9 -5.98 0.29 -16.14
N ALA A 10 -5.61 -0.18 -14.93
CA ALA A 10 -5.70 0.61 -13.70
C ALA A 10 -4.80 1.86 -13.76
N LEU A 11 -3.54 1.73 -14.16
CA LEU A 11 -2.60 2.86 -14.31
C LEU A 11 -3.08 3.89 -15.34
N THR A 12 -3.78 3.46 -16.37
CA THR A 12 -4.40 4.34 -17.37
C THR A 12 -5.63 5.06 -16.82
N ALA A 13 -6.49 4.34 -16.08
CA ALA A 13 -7.73 4.88 -15.49
C ALA A 13 -7.46 5.82 -14.31
N VAL A 14 -6.35 5.61 -13.58
CA VAL A 14 -5.96 6.36 -12.38
C VAL A 14 -4.65 7.12 -12.62
N PRO A 15 -4.68 8.23 -13.36
CA PRO A 15 -3.47 8.98 -13.72
C PRO A 15 -2.81 9.58 -12.47
N ARG A 16 -1.50 9.35 -12.31
CA ARG A 16 -0.65 9.79 -11.19
C ARG A 16 -0.77 11.29 -10.90
N GLU A 17 -0.99 12.11 -11.91
CA GLU A 17 -1.04 13.58 -11.82
C GLU A 17 -1.96 14.09 -10.72
N ARG A 18 -3.10 13.44 -10.50
CA ARG A 18 -4.11 13.83 -9.51
C ARG A 18 -3.61 13.67 -8.06
N PHE A 19 -2.59 12.83 -7.87
CA PHE A 19 -2.01 12.47 -6.58
C PHE A 19 -0.68 13.20 -6.30
N LEU A 20 -0.35 14.20 -7.12
CA LEU A 20 0.86 14.99 -6.97
C LEU A 20 0.54 16.40 -6.48
N PRO A 21 1.36 16.96 -5.59
CA PRO A 21 1.29 18.38 -5.26
C PRO A 21 1.41 19.25 -6.52
N PRO A 22 0.80 20.45 -6.57
CA PRO A 22 0.78 21.31 -7.77
C PRO A 22 2.16 21.51 -8.42
N GLY A 23 3.20 21.74 -7.63
CA GLY A 23 4.57 21.94 -8.11
C GLY A 23 5.21 20.70 -8.77
N GLN A 24 4.69 19.49 -8.49
CA GLN A 24 5.20 18.23 -9.02
C GLN A 24 4.43 17.75 -10.26
N ARG A 25 3.26 18.29 -10.55
CA ARG A 25 2.39 17.83 -11.67
C ARG A 25 3.07 17.93 -13.04
N ARG A 26 3.94 18.91 -13.24
CA ARG A 26 4.75 19.03 -14.48
C ARG A 26 5.66 17.82 -14.72
N HIS A 27 6.01 17.08 -13.67
CA HIS A 27 6.88 15.90 -13.70
C HIS A 27 6.13 14.57 -13.75
N ARG A 28 4.80 14.57 -13.84
CA ARG A 28 3.92 13.37 -13.79
C ARG A 28 4.33 12.21 -14.68
N ARG A 29 4.98 12.49 -15.81
CA ARG A 29 5.43 11.48 -16.80
C ARG A 29 6.81 10.89 -16.49
N ARG A 30 7.53 11.42 -15.49
CA ARG A 30 8.83 10.88 -15.10
C ARG A 30 8.65 9.50 -14.45
N ASP A 31 9.40 8.54 -14.93
CA ASP A 31 9.51 7.23 -14.27
C ASP A 31 10.53 7.30 -13.12
N ALA A 32 10.18 8.05 -12.09
CA ALA A 32 10.98 8.29 -10.88
C ALA A 32 10.04 8.60 -9.71
N PRO A 33 10.47 8.40 -8.45
CA PRO A 33 9.74 8.88 -7.29
C PRO A 33 9.68 10.42 -7.31
N LEU A 34 8.53 11.00 -6.90
CA LEU A 34 8.31 12.44 -6.86
C LEU A 34 7.92 12.87 -5.44
N PRO A 35 8.54 13.97 -4.91
CA PRO A 35 8.24 14.44 -3.55
C PRO A 35 6.76 14.80 -3.36
N ILE A 36 6.21 14.40 -2.21
CA ILE A 36 4.85 14.75 -1.78
C ILE A 36 4.82 15.51 -0.44
N GLY A 37 5.98 15.90 0.08
CA GLY A 37 6.17 16.55 1.36
C GLY A 37 6.68 15.58 2.44
N HIS A 38 7.09 16.13 3.59
CA HIS A 38 7.51 15.37 4.78
C HIS A 38 8.61 14.33 4.53
N GLY A 39 9.48 14.55 3.54
CA GLY A 39 10.48 13.56 3.13
C GLY A 39 9.92 12.33 2.39
N GLN A 40 8.61 12.32 2.13
CA GLN A 40 7.93 11.21 1.46
C GLN A 40 7.79 11.44 -0.05
N THR A 41 7.55 10.35 -0.78
CA THR A 41 7.43 10.38 -2.23
C THR A 41 6.19 9.62 -2.72
N ASN A 42 5.58 10.12 -3.79
CA ASN A 42 4.74 9.29 -4.64
C ASN A 42 5.67 8.42 -5.49
N SER A 43 5.53 7.11 -5.40
CA SER A 43 6.48 6.12 -5.93
C SER A 43 6.62 6.16 -7.47
N GLN A 44 7.75 5.62 -7.95
CA GLN A 44 8.04 5.45 -9.37
C GLN A 44 6.98 4.57 -10.05
N PRO A 45 6.38 4.98 -11.19
CA PRO A 45 5.34 4.22 -11.88
C PRO A 45 5.71 2.77 -12.21
N THR A 46 6.92 2.53 -12.72
CA THR A 46 7.39 1.16 -13.00
C THR A 46 7.45 0.31 -11.73
N THR A 47 7.88 0.87 -10.59
CA THR A 47 7.90 0.16 -9.31
C THR A 47 6.48 -0.17 -8.84
N VAL A 48 5.55 0.80 -8.92
CA VAL A 48 4.14 0.57 -8.54
C VAL A 48 3.52 -0.52 -9.42
N ARG A 49 3.76 -0.49 -10.74
CA ARG A 49 3.33 -1.55 -11.66
C ARG A 49 3.78 -2.93 -11.19
N GLN A 50 5.08 -3.10 -10.94
CA GLN A 50 5.67 -4.37 -10.52
C GLN A 50 5.08 -4.86 -9.19
N MET A 51 4.91 -3.96 -8.22
CA MET A 51 4.28 -4.30 -6.93
C MET A 51 2.84 -4.77 -7.10
N LEU A 52 2.04 -4.10 -7.94
CA LEU A 52 0.65 -4.48 -8.20
C LEU A 52 0.55 -5.80 -8.97
N GLU A 53 1.49 -6.08 -9.88
CA GLU A 53 1.57 -7.37 -10.60
C GLU A 53 1.90 -8.51 -9.64
N LEU A 54 2.86 -8.31 -8.71
CA LEU A 54 3.22 -9.29 -7.67
C LEU A 54 2.08 -9.52 -6.67
N LEU A 55 1.34 -8.46 -6.33
CA LEU A 55 0.23 -8.52 -5.38
C LEU A 55 -0.97 -9.28 -5.95
N ASP A 56 -1.20 -9.19 -7.25
CA ASP A 56 -2.28 -9.87 -7.98
C ASP A 56 -3.66 -9.71 -7.33
N VAL A 57 -4.07 -8.45 -7.14
CA VAL A 57 -5.38 -8.12 -6.55
C VAL A 57 -6.52 -8.70 -7.40
N GLN A 58 -7.44 -9.41 -6.77
CA GLN A 58 -8.63 -9.96 -7.44
C GLN A 58 -9.87 -9.10 -7.17
N PRO A 59 -10.87 -9.11 -8.08
CA PRO A 59 -12.15 -8.48 -7.81
C PRO A 59 -12.78 -9.04 -6.53
N GLY A 60 -13.18 -8.14 -5.64
CA GLY A 60 -13.78 -8.50 -4.35
C GLY A 60 -12.80 -8.62 -3.19
N ASP A 61 -11.49 -8.55 -3.42
CA ASP A 61 -10.49 -8.60 -2.35
C ASP A 61 -10.65 -7.46 -1.32
N ARG A 62 -10.36 -7.76 -0.08
CA ARG A 62 -10.14 -6.78 1.00
C ARG A 62 -8.65 -6.47 1.03
N VAL A 63 -8.28 -5.22 0.80
CA VAL A 63 -6.90 -4.82 0.59
C VAL A 63 -6.45 -3.80 1.62
N LEU A 64 -5.26 -3.98 2.16
CA LEU A 64 -4.57 -3.01 3.01
C LEU A 64 -3.41 -2.37 2.23
N ASP A 65 -3.34 -1.03 2.25
CA ASP A 65 -2.26 -0.22 1.66
C ASP A 65 -1.50 0.50 2.78
N VAL A 66 -0.31 0.01 3.13
CA VAL A 66 0.52 0.55 4.22
C VAL A 66 1.51 1.58 3.68
N GLY A 67 1.47 2.80 4.22
CA GLY A 67 2.21 3.96 3.69
C GLY A 67 1.53 4.52 2.45
N SER A 68 0.20 4.75 2.53
CA SER A 68 -0.64 5.17 1.39
C SER A 68 -0.26 6.55 0.82
N GLY A 69 0.45 7.39 1.58
CA GLY A 69 0.96 8.67 1.16
C GLY A 69 -0.13 9.57 0.55
N SER A 70 0.03 9.90 -0.73
CA SER A 70 -0.95 10.70 -1.48
C SER A 70 -2.23 9.96 -1.90
N GLY A 71 -2.36 8.66 -1.60
CA GLY A 71 -3.51 7.82 -1.92
C GLY A 71 -3.52 7.26 -3.35
N TRP A 72 -2.43 7.36 -4.11
CA TRP A 72 -2.38 6.86 -5.49
C TRP A 72 -2.50 5.34 -5.56
N THR A 73 -1.69 4.62 -4.78
CA THR A 73 -1.76 3.15 -4.67
C THR A 73 -3.11 2.70 -4.14
N THR A 74 -3.67 3.40 -3.14
CA THR A 74 -5.00 3.11 -2.59
C THR A 74 -6.08 3.13 -3.66
N VAL A 75 -6.07 4.14 -4.56
CA VAL A 75 -7.07 4.25 -5.65
C VAL A 75 -6.80 3.22 -6.76
N LEU A 76 -5.54 2.90 -7.06
CA LEU A 76 -5.20 1.81 -8.00
C LEU A 76 -5.71 0.46 -7.48
N LEU A 77 -5.50 0.16 -6.20
CA LEU A 77 -6.03 -1.03 -5.53
C LEU A 77 -7.55 -1.06 -5.55
N ALA A 78 -8.20 0.08 -5.29
CA ALA A 78 -9.67 0.21 -5.35
C ALA A 78 -10.22 -0.05 -6.76
N TRP A 79 -9.51 0.40 -7.79
CA TRP A 79 -9.88 0.10 -9.17
C TRP A 79 -9.76 -1.40 -9.48
N LEU A 80 -8.69 -2.04 -9.00
CA LEU A 80 -8.43 -3.46 -9.24
C LEU A 80 -9.41 -4.38 -8.52
N THR A 81 -9.76 -4.08 -7.26
CA THR A 81 -10.69 -4.90 -6.48
C THR A 81 -12.15 -4.65 -6.84
N GLY A 82 -12.48 -3.44 -7.36
CA GLY A 82 -13.85 -3.07 -7.72
C GLY A 82 -14.78 -2.89 -6.51
N ALA A 83 -16.04 -2.56 -6.78
CA ALA A 83 -17.03 -2.18 -5.77
C ALA A 83 -17.47 -3.34 -4.84
N GLN A 84 -17.12 -4.57 -5.16
CA GLN A 84 -17.42 -5.74 -4.31
C GLN A 84 -16.33 -5.98 -3.25
N GLY A 85 -15.16 -5.33 -3.38
CA GLY A 85 -14.06 -5.39 -2.43
C GLY A 85 -14.00 -4.15 -1.54
N SER A 86 -12.89 -4.01 -0.82
CA SER A 86 -12.62 -2.84 0.00
C SER A 86 -11.13 -2.54 0.08
N VAL A 87 -10.77 -1.26 0.21
CA VAL A 87 -9.37 -0.84 0.39
C VAL A 87 -9.24 0.11 1.58
N VAL A 88 -8.34 -0.24 2.48
CA VAL A 88 -7.94 0.60 3.61
C VAL A 88 -6.50 1.05 3.40
N GLY A 89 -6.29 2.34 3.20
CA GLY A 89 -4.98 2.96 3.26
C GLY A 89 -4.66 3.40 4.69
N VAL A 90 -3.45 3.15 5.15
CA VAL A 90 -2.93 3.69 6.42
C VAL A 90 -1.70 4.54 6.17
N GLU A 91 -1.67 5.72 6.79
CA GLU A 91 -0.57 6.68 6.67
C GLU A 91 -0.30 7.32 8.05
N ARG A 92 1.00 7.49 8.40
CA ARG A 92 1.39 8.01 9.71
C ARG A 92 1.50 9.53 9.77
N VAL A 93 1.71 10.19 8.64
CA VAL A 93 1.89 11.64 8.57
C VAL A 93 0.54 12.33 8.42
N PRO A 94 0.04 13.09 9.43
CA PRO A 94 -1.31 13.66 9.42
C PRO A 94 -1.63 14.50 8.17
N ASP A 95 -0.69 15.31 7.69
CA ASP A 95 -0.87 16.10 6.47
C ASP A 95 -1.03 15.23 5.23
N LEU A 96 -0.33 14.08 5.16
CA LEU A 96 -0.48 13.11 4.08
C LEU A 96 -1.78 12.30 4.22
N VAL A 97 -2.22 11.99 5.45
CA VAL A 97 -3.56 11.43 5.69
C VAL A 97 -4.64 12.36 5.13
N ALA A 98 -4.57 13.65 5.43
CA ALA A 98 -5.51 14.64 4.92
C ALA A 98 -5.46 14.73 3.38
N PHE A 99 -4.25 14.81 2.80
CA PHE A 99 -4.04 14.88 1.36
C PHE A 99 -4.50 13.61 0.64
N GLY A 100 -4.09 12.43 1.12
CA GLY A 100 -4.48 11.14 0.57
C GLY A 100 -5.98 10.89 0.66
N SER A 101 -6.60 11.18 1.82
CA SER A 101 -8.05 11.07 2.01
C SER A 101 -8.84 11.97 1.05
N ALA A 102 -8.37 13.19 0.80
CA ALA A 102 -9.00 14.09 -0.15
C ALA A 102 -8.94 13.54 -1.59
N ASN A 103 -7.76 13.02 -2.00
CA ASN A 103 -7.57 12.43 -3.31
C ASN A 103 -8.41 11.16 -3.51
N VAL A 104 -8.46 10.27 -2.50
CA VAL A 104 -9.24 9.02 -2.55
C VAL A 104 -10.74 9.34 -2.66
N ARG A 105 -11.26 10.29 -1.87
CA ARG A 105 -12.65 10.74 -2.01
C ARG A 105 -12.94 11.32 -3.39
N ALA A 106 -12.04 12.12 -3.94
CA ALA A 106 -12.19 12.72 -5.28
C ALA A 106 -12.15 11.67 -6.41
N ALA A 107 -11.62 10.48 -6.16
CA ALA A 107 -11.65 9.37 -7.11
C ALA A 107 -13.05 8.73 -7.25
N GLY A 108 -13.98 9.00 -6.33
CA GLY A 108 -15.35 8.53 -6.40
C GLY A 108 -15.54 7.03 -6.17
N MET A 109 -14.62 6.40 -5.45
CA MET A 109 -14.65 4.96 -5.10
C MET A 109 -14.95 4.79 -3.60
N PRO A 110 -16.25 4.72 -3.18
CA PRO A 110 -16.61 4.74 -1.76
C PRO A 110 -16.17 3.50 -0.98
N TRP A 111 -15.70 2.45 -1.64
CA TRP A 111 -15.09 1.26 -1.02
C TRP A 111 -13.61 1.43 -0.68
N ALA A 112 -13.04 2.63 -0.87
CA ALA A 112 -11.66 2.95 -0.51
C ALA A 112 -11.60 4.16 0.43
N HIS A 113 -10.76 4.09 1.45
CA HIS A 113 -10.51 5.20 2.36
C HIS A 113 -9.08 5.19 2.88
N VAL A 114 -8.59 6.35 3.27
CA VAL A 114 -7.30 6.53 3.97
C VAL A 114 -7.59 6.97 5.39
N ARG A 115 -6.86 6.42 6.33
CA ARG A 115 -6.90 6.77 7.75
C ARG A 115 -5.49 6.90 8.34
N GLU A 116 -5.41 7.48 9.50
CA GLU A 116 -4.19 7.53 10.29
C GLU A 116 -3.76 6.13 10.75
N ALA A 117 -2.45 5.87 10.70
CA ALA A 117 -1.86 4.65 11.22
C ALA A 117 -1.95 4.63 12.75
N LEU A 118 -2.12 3.46 13.32
CA LEU A 118 -2.14 3.28 14.78
C LEU A 118 -0.71 3.42 15.33
N PRO A 119 -0.49 4.19 16.41
CA PRO A 119 0.80 4.25 17.09
C PRO A 119 1.28 2.87 17.55
N GLY A 120 2.57 2.58 17.37
CA GLY A 120 3.20 1.35 17.81
C GLY A 120 2.79 0.08 17.07
N ARG A 121 2.00 0.17 15.98
CA ARG A 121 1.50 -0.99 15.22
C ARG A 121 1.55 -0.76 13.73
N PHE A 122 1.87 -1.81 12.99
CA PHE A 122 1.74 -1.79 11.54
C PHE A 122 0.34 -2.27 11.11
N GLY A 123 -0.18 -1.61 10.06
CA GLY A 123 -1.39 -2.05 9.37
C GLY A 123 -2.69 -1.64 10.06
N ALA A 124 -3.67 -2.55 9.99
CA ALA A 124 -5.05 -2.33 10.43
C ALA A 124 -5.62 -3.58 11.13
N PRO A 125 -5.03 -4.01 12.26
CA PRO A 125 -5.36 -5.31 12.88
C PRO A 125 -6.83 -5.48 13.23
N SER A 126 -7.54 -4.40 13.58
CA SER A 126 -8.99 -4.46 13.87
C SER A 126 -9.87 -4.71 12.62
N GLN A 127 -9.30 -4.63 11.44
CA GLN A 127 -9.99 -4.86 10.16
C GLN A 127 -9.48 -6.11 9.43
N ALA A 128 -8.50 -6.81 10.00
CA ALA A 128 -8.02 -8.10 9.48
C ALA A 128 -9.16 -9.16 9.47
N PRO A 129 -9.07 -10.20 8.65
CA PRO A 129 -7.97 -10.47 7.72
C PRO A 129 -8.11 -9.76 6.37
N PHE A 130 -6.99 -9.65 5.62
CA PHE A 130 -6.91 -9.08 4.27
C PHE A 130 -6.44 -10.14 3.27
N GLU A 131 -7.05 -10.19 2.09
CA GLU A 131 -6.58 -11.03 0.99
C GLU A 131 -5.27 -10.49 0.40
N ARG A 132 -5.08 -9.14 0.43
CA ARG A 132 -3.91 -8.47 -0.12
C ARG A 132 -3.41 -7.37 0.79
N ILE A 133 -2.09 -7.32 0.98
CA ILE A 133 -1.43 -6.22 1.71
C ILE A 133 -0.30 -5.68 0.85
N LEU A 134 -0.33 -4.37 0.55
CA LEU A 134 0.74 -3.63 -0.11
C LEU A 134 1.47 -2.77 0.91
N VAL A 135 2.82 -2.79 0.90
CA VAL A 135 3.61 -1.91 1.76
C VAL A 135 4.49 -1.02 0.90
N SER A 136 4.25 0.28 0.97
CA SER A 136 4.95 1.32 0.20
C SER A 136 6.12 1.96 0.95
N ALA A 137 6.67 1.27 1.96
CA ALA A 137 7.83 1.67 2.75
C ALA A 137 8.71 0.46 3.06
N GLN A 138 10.03 0.66 3.24
CA GLN A 138 10.99 -0.42 3.45
C GLN A 138 11.08 -0.81 4.92
N ALA A 139 10.81 -2.06 5.24
CA ALA A 139 11.06 -2.66 6.54
C ALA A 139 12.53 -3.13 6.67
N PRO A 140 13.13 -3.10 7.87
CA PRO A 140 14.45 -3.69 8.11
C PRO A 140 14.42 -5.24 8.07
N GLU A 141 13.30 -5.83 8.47
CA GLU A 141 13.02 -7.27 8.48
C GLU A 141 11.56 -7.53 8.11
N LEU A 142 11.19 -8.79 7.87
CA LEU A 142 9.81 -9.14 7.51
C LEU A 142 8.84 -8.75 8.64
N PRO A 143 7.88 -7.84 8.41
CA PRO A 143 6.97 -7.38 9.45
C PRO A 143 5.89 -8.43 9.74
N LEU A 144 6.15 -9.29 10.72
CA LEU A 144 5.26 -10.40 11.11
C LEU A 144 3.87 -9.91 11.53
N ASP A 145 3.78 -8.71 12.10
CA ASP A 145 2.49 -8.05 12.39
C ASP A 145 1.60 -7.90 11.15
N LEU A 146 2.19 -7.63 9.98
CA LEU A 146 1.44 -7.56 8.72
C LEU A 146 1.15 -8.95 8.15
N VAL A 147 2.07 -9.89 8.32
CA VAL A 147 1.84 -11.29 7.91
C VAL A 147 0.66 -11.89 8.66
N SER A 148 0.54 -11.61 9.97
CA SER A 148 -0.58 -12.08 10.81
C SER A 148 -1.94 -11.46 10.44
N GLN A 149 -1.96 -10.39 9.64
CA GLN A 149 -3.19 -9.77 9.15
C GLN A 149 -3.64 -10.31 7.79
N LEU A 150 -2.89 -11.25 7.19
CA LEU A 150 -3.31 -11.92 5.96
C LEU A 150 -4.42 -12.93 6.21
N ALA A 151 -5.33 -13.04 5.26
CA ALA A 151 -6.22 -14.18 5.15
C ALA A 151 -5.43 -15.44 4.76
N PRO A 152 -5.93 -16.66 5.02
CA PRO A 152 -5.32 -17.88 4.50
C PRO A 152 -5.16 -17.79 2.96
N GLY A 153 -3.94 -18.03 2.47
CA GLY A 153 -3.57 -17.85 1.05
C GLY A 153 -3.46 -16.39 0.60
N GLY A 154 -3.61 -15.44 1.51
CA GLY A 154 -3.44 -14.01 1.23
C GLY A 154 -2.00 -13.65 0.88
N VAL A 155 -1.80 -12.54 0.18
CA VAL A 155 -0.50 -12.10 -0.34
C VAL A 155 -0.12 -10.74 0.22
N LEU A 156 1.12 -10.65 0.73
CA LEU A 156 1.78 -9.41 1.13
C LEU A 156 2.92 -9.11 0.15
N VAL A 157 2.98 -7.88 -0.35
CA VAL A 157 4.13 -7.37 -1.10
C VAL A 157 4.77 -6.25 -0.30
N VAL A 158 6.05 -6.43 0.05
CA VAL A 158 6.78 -5.54 0.97
C VAL A 158 8.26 -5.44 0.61
N PRO A 159 8.85 -4.21 0.56
CA PRO A 159 10.29 -4.06 0.49
C PRO A 159 10.92 -4.35 1.86
N VAL A 160 11.86 -5.28 1.91
CA VAL A 160 12.61 -5.65 3.12
C VAL A 160 14.10 -5.59 2.83
N ALA A 161 14.86 -4.81 3.60
CA ALA A 161 16.33 -4.69 3.47
C ALA A 161 16.82 -4.51 2.01
N GLY A 162 16.05 -3.76 1.20
CA GLY A 162 16.37 -3.48 -0.21
C GLY A 162 15.85 -4.52 -1.21
N ARG A 163 15.24 -5.62 -0.78
CA ARG A 163 14.61 -6.64 -1.64
C ARG A 163 13.10 -6.49 -1.63
N MET A 164 12.45 -6.64 -2.77
CA MET A 164 11.00 -6.78 -2.81
C MET A 164 10.65 -8.22 -2.48
N LEU A 165 9.84 -8.43 -1.44
CA LEU A 165 9.33 -9.74 -1.07
C LEU A 165 7.86 -9.86 -1.47
N ARG A 166 7.51 -11.04 -1.97
CA ARG A 166 6.14 -11.53 -2.09
C ARG A 166 5.97 -12.65 -1.08
N VAL A 167 5.08 -12.43 -0.12
CA VAL A 167 4.82 -13.36 0.97
C VAL A 167 3.41 -13.89 0.82
N THR A 168 3.25 -15.22 0.80
CA THR A 168 1.93 -15.87 0.75
C THR A 168 1.67 -16.55 2.07
N ALA A 169 0.58 -16.20 2.75
CA ALA A 169 0.17 -16.86 3.98
C ALA A 169 -0.17 -18.33 3.72
N SER A 170 0.13 -19.22 4.69
CA SER A 170 -0.30 -20.60 4.60
C SER A 170 -1.82 -20.71 4.53
N THR A 171 -2.30 -21.73 3.85
CA THR A 171 -3.72 -22.11 3.81
C THR A 171 -4.12 -23.03 4.94
N ASP A 172 -3.14 -23.54 5.68
CA ASP A 172 -3.32 -24.41 6.84
C ASP A 172 -2.52 -23.88 8.06
N ASP A 173 -2.88 -24.35 9.24
CA ASP A 173 -2.27 -23.91 10.52
C ASP A 173 -0.89 -24.54 10.78
N THR A 174 -0.37 -25.37 9.88
CA THR A 174 0.86 -26.16 10.09
C THR A 174 2.06 -25.64 9.34
N GLY A 175 1.85 -24.75 8.34
CA GLY A 175 2.89 -24.20 7.48
C GLY A 175 3.19 -22.73 7.80
N GLY A 176 4.49 -22.35 7.73
CA GLY A 176 4.88 -20.94 7.69
C GLY A 176 4.53 -20.29 6.34
N PRO A 177 4.61 -18.95 6.24
CA PRO A 177 4.37 -18.24 4.99
C PRO A 177 5.46 -18.60 3.95
N ALA A 178 5.05 -18.74 2.69
CA ALA A 178 6.00 -18.84 1.58
C ALA A 178 6.54 -17.45 1.24
N VAL A 179 7.85 -17.32 1.06
CA VAL A 179 8.53 -16.04 0.77
C VAL A 179 9.30 -16.15 -0.54
N GLU A 180 9.03 -15.23 -1.46
CA GLU A 180 9.71 -15.12 -2.75
C GLU A 180 10.38 -13.74 -2.85
N GLU A 181 11.63 -13.68 -3.39
CA GLU A 181 12.38 -12.43 -3.58
C GLU A 181 12.29 -11.96 -5.03
N HIS A 182 12.03 -10.64 -5.23
CA HIS A 182 11.85 -10.02 -6.54
C HIS A 182 12.66 -8.72 -6.67
N GLY A 183 13.93 -8.83 -7.06
CA GLY A 183 14.77 -7.68 -7.40
C GLY A 183 15.14 -6.75 -6.24
N TRP A 184 15.86 -5.66 -6.59
CA TRP A 184 16.37 -4.66 -5.65
C TRP A 184 15.60 -3.34 -5.81
N TYR A 185 15.19 -2.77 -4.66
CA TYR A 185 14.42 -1.54 -4.62
C TYR A 185 14.89 -0.64 -3.49
N ARG A 186 14.63 0.65 -3.62
CA ARG A 186 14.87 1.63 -2.56
C ARG A 186 13.58 2.33 -2.23
N PHE A 187 13.20 2.27 -0.96
CA PHE A 187 12.03 2.96 -0.41
C PHE A 187 12.43 3.81 0.80
N VAL A 188 11.53 4.70 1.20
CA VAL A 188 11.57 5.36 2.50
C VAL A 188 11.40 4.31 3.60
N PRO A 189 11.95 4.52 4.82
CA PRO A 189 11.80 3.56 5.91
C PRO A 189 10.33 3.36 6.32
N LEU A 190 9.96 2.11 6.62
CA LEU A 190 8.74 1.78 7.33
C LEU A 190 8.95 2.10 8.81
N VAL A 191 8.16 3.04 9.34
CA VAL A 191 8.27 3.52 10.73
C VAL A 191 6.93 3.31 11.41
N ALA A 192 6.95 2.71 12.61
CA ALA A 192 5.86 2.80 13.56
C ALA A 192 6.18 3.92 14.55
N ASP A 193 5.27 4.87 14.71
CA ASP A 193 5.41 5.85 15.79
C ASP A 193 5.29 5.12 17.13
N PRO A 194 6.02 5.56 18.18
CA PRO A 194 5.90 4.93 19.48
C PRO A 194 4.44 4.98 19.96
N PRO A 195 3.99 3.99 20.75
CA PRO A 195 2.67 4.09 21.37
C PRO A 195 2.60 5.36 22.21
N ASP A 196 1.44 6.02 22.23
CA ASP A 196 1.20 7.16 23.11
C ASP A 196 1.54 6.73 24.55
N GLU A 197 2.43 7.49 25.21
CA GLU A 197 2.68 7.27 26.64
C GLU A 197 1.33 7.45 27.37
N PRO A 198 0.97 6.51 28.29
CA PRO A 198 -0.21 6.71 29.08
C PRO A 198 -0.05 8.05 29.84
N GLN A 199 -1.00 8.98 29.65
CA GLN A 199 -1.03 10.18 30.46
C GLN A 199 -1.18 9.72 31.90
N VAL A 200 -0.11 9.89 32.70
CA VAL A 200 -0.12 9.64 34.13
C VAL A 200 -0.81 10.85 34.74
N ASP A 201 -2.07 10.68 35.15
CA ASP A 201 -2.84 11.65 35.94
C ASP A 201 -2.23 11.81 37.34
#